data_32186bf46acf09d1188d62af97024cd2
#
_entry.id   32186bf46acf09d1188d62af97024cd2
#
_cell.length_a   1.000
_cell.length_b   1.000
_cell.length_c   1.000
_cell.angle_alpha   90.00
_cell.angle_beta   90.00
_cell.angle_gamma   90.00
#
_symmetry.space_group_name_H-M   'P 1'
#
loop_
_entity.id
_entity.type
_entity.pdbx_description
1 polymer ?
#
loop_
_entity_poly.entity_id
_entity_poly.type
_entity_poly.pdbx_seq_one_letter_code
_entity_poly.pdbx_strand_id
1 'polypeptide(L)'
;MAAIEFSELAKKYGKVRSVRRLTASIAEGKITGLLGPNGAGKSTSLRCLLGLAKPTSGSTKILGVAYKDLKNPLSQIGAVLDSRGFHGGLTGRQNLKVMAAAAKIPDSRVDEVLELVDLEQAANKRAKGYSLGMKQRLSLAGALLGNPKVLILDEPANGLDPIGIAWLRGFLRQLAAEGKTILVSSHQLAEMQHTVDDVIIINHGMTMAQGSIKEIIGDGTLEEAFLRLTAGSTR
;
A
#
# COMPACT_ATOMS: atom_id res chain seq x y z
N MET A 1 -8.07 14.40 -10.48
CA MET A 1 -8.94 13.24 -10.82
C MET A 1 -8.74 12.14 -9.77
N ALA A 2 -9.62 11.12 -9.73
CA ALA A 2 -9.43 9.99 -8.84
C ALA A 2 -8.43 9.00 -9.46
N ALA A 3 -7.35 8.67 -8.73
CA ALA A 3 -6.40 7.65 -9.14
C ALA A 3 -6.90 6.24 -8.83
N ILE A 4 -7.64 6.08 -7.71
CA ILE A 4 -8.20 4.80 -7.28
C ILE A 4 -9.65 5.02 -6.86
N GLU A 5 -10.53 4.09 -7.25
CA GLU A 5 -11.93 4.12 -6.87
C GLU A 5 -12.39 2.75 -6.37
N PHE A 6 -13.14 2.77 -5.28
CA PHE A 6 -13.93 1.64 -4.78
C PHE A 6 -15.41 2.03 -4.87
N SER A 7 -16.20 1.28 -5.62
CA SER A 7 -17.64 1.56 -5.83
C SER A 7 -18.44 0.40 -5.28
N GLU A 8 -19.04 0.59 -4.09
CA GLU A 8 -19.89 -0.40 -3.41
C GLU A 8 -19.21 -1.79 -3.33
N LEU A 9 -17.88 -1.81 -3.18
CA LEU A 9 -17.12 -3.06 -3.17
C LEU A 9 -17.58 -3.96 -2.04
N ALA A 10 -17.93 -5.20 -2.39
CA ALA A 10 -18.19 -6.26 -1.44
C ALA A 10 -17.39 -7.51 -1.77
N LYS A 11 -16.90 -8.21 -0.74
CA LYS A 11 -16.22 -9.48 -0.86
C LYS A 11 -16.60 -10.45 0.25
N LYS A 12 -17.06 -11.63 -0.17
CA LYS A 12 -17.42 -12.74 0.70
C LYS A 12 -16.54 -13.96 0.38
N TYR A 13 -16.06 -14.63 1.42
CA TYR A 13 -15.38 -15.93 1.34
C TYR A 13 -16.21 -16.95 2.11
N GLY A 14 -16.88 -17.86 1.40
CA GLY A 14 -17.84 -18.77 2.02
C GLY A 14 -18.92 -18.00 2.78
N LYS A 15 -18.98 -18.14 4.11
CA LYS A 15 -19.95 -17.44 4.97
C LYS A 15 -19.41 -16.10 5.51
N VAL A 16 -18.09 -15.83 5.40
CA VAL A 16 -17.45 -14.63 5.96
C VAL A 16 -17.54 -13.47 4.99
N ARG A 17 -18.13 -12.36 5.41
CA ARG A 17 -18.17 -11.09 4.66
C ARG A 17 -16.97 -10.23 5.08
N SER A 18 -15.84 -10.33 4.34
CA SER A 18 -14.62 -9.59 4.63
C SER A 18 -14.72 -8.11 4.23
N VAL A 19 -15.44 -7.80 3.16
CA VAL A 19 -15.82 -6.44 2.77
C VAL A 19 -17.32 -6.45 2.53
N ARG A 20 -18.05 -5.52 3.16
CA ARG A 20 -19.52 -5.47 3.07
C ARG A 20 -19.98 -4.44 2.03
N ARG A 21 -19.41 -3.21 2.13
CA ARG A 21 -19.77 -2.08 1.27
C ARG A 21 -18.69 -1.01 1.41
N LEU A 22 -17.63 -1.11 0.65
CA LEU A 22 -16.57 -0.12 0.63
C LEU A 22 -16.77 0.81 -0.57
N THR A 23 -16.97 2.10 -0.29
CA THR A 23 -17.01 3.17 -1.29
C THR A 23 -16.00 4.22 -0.89
N ALA A 24 -15.02 4.49 -1.75
CA ALA A 24 -13.97 5.45 -1.50
C ALA A 24 -13.30 5.89 -2.81
N SER A 25 -12.72 7.09 -2.80
CA SER A 25 -12.02 7.69 -3.94
C SER A 25 -10.70 8.29 -3.48
N ILE A 26 -9.59 7.95 -4.10
CA ILE A 26 -8.25 8.40 -3.78
C ILE A 26 -7.78 9.38 -4.85
N ALA A 27 -7.39 10.59 -4.43
CA ALA A 27 -6.88 11.63 -5.30
C ALA A 27 -5.46 11.33 -5.79
N GLU A 28 -5.12 11.83 -6.98
CA GLU A 28 -3.76 11.73 -7.54
C GLU A 28 -2.75 12.56 -6.72
N GLY A 29 -1.48 12.10 -6.67
CA GLY A 29 -0.35 12.85 -6.12
C GLY A 29 -0.35 12.99 -4.60
N LYS A 30 -1.13 12.19 -3.88
CA LYS A 30 -1.24 12.23 -2.42
C LYS A 30 -0.95 10.88 -1.78
N ILE A 31 -0.65 10.92 -0.48
CA ILE A 31 -0.61 9.73 0.37
C ILE A 31 -1.96 9.58 1.07
N THR A 32 -2.68 8.51 0.76
CA THR A 32 -3.95 8.20 1.42
C THR A 32 -3.80 6.98 2.32
N GLY A 33 -4.20 7.11 3.59
CA GLY A 33 -4.24 6.01 4.56
C GLY A 33 -5.56 5.25 4.48
N LEU A 34 -5.51 3.93 4.27
CA LEU A 34 -6.63 3.02 4.46
C LEU A 34 -6.56 2.42 5.86
N LEU A 35 -7.31 2.99 6.80
CA LEU A 35 -7.17 2.75 8.23
C LEU A 35 -8.32 1.90 8.77
N GLY A 36 -8.00 1.01 9.69
CA GLY A 36 -9.01 0.17 10.31
C GLY A 36 -8.38 -0.93 11.17
N PRO A 37 -9.15 -1.55 12.07
CA PRO A 37 -8.64 -2.64 12.90
C PRO A 37 -8.30 -3.87 12.07
N ASN A 38 -7.64 -4.84 12.70
CA ASN A 38 -7.42 -6.14 12.09
C ASN A 38 -8.77 -6.80 11.75
N GLY A 39 -8.90 -7.35 10.56
CA GLY A 39 -10.16 -7.92 10.08
C GLY A 39 -11.16 -6.91 9.48
N ALA A 40 -10.86 -5.59 9.47
CA ALA A 40 -11.74 -4.58 8.88
C ALA A 40 -11.92 -4.69 7.35
N GLY A 41 -11.11 -5.51 6.68
CA GLY A 41 -11.20 -5.73 5.24
C GLY A 41 -10.12 -5.01 4.41
N LYS A 42 -9.12 -4.35 5.01
CA LYS A 42 -8.05 -3.61 4.33
C LYS A 42 -7.37 -4.45 3.25
N SER A 43 -6.65 -5.49 3.63
CA SER A 43 -5.91 -6.37 2.69
C SER A 43 -6.83 -7.04 1.66
N THR A 44 -8.08 -7.38 2.05
CA THR A 44 -9.07 -7.94 1.12
C THR A 44 -9.44 -6.91 0.05
N SER A 45 -9.64 -5.66 0.43
CA SER A 45 -9.97 -4.58 -0.51
C SER A 45 -8.82 -4.32 -1.48
N LEU A 46 -7.56 -4.29 -0.97
CA LEU A 46 -6.37 -4.14 -1.81
C LEU A 46 -6.21 -5.33 -2.79
N ARG A 47 -6.48 -6.56 -2.34
CA ARG A 47 -6.47 -7.73 -3.24
C ARG A 47 -7.54 -7.65 -4.32
N CYS A 48 -8.75 -7.16 -3.99
CA CYS A 48 -9.78 -6.91 -4.99
C CYS A 48 -9.36 -5.83 -5.99
N LEU A 49 -8.76 -4.74 -5.51
CA LEU A 49 -8.27 -3.64 -6.32
C LEU A 49 -7.22 -4.12 -7.35
N LEU A 50 -6.29 -4.98 -6.93
CA LEU A 50 -5.23 -5.54 -7.77
C LEU A 50 -5.66 -6.78 -8.58
N GLY A 51 -6.94 -7.12 -8.61
CA GLY A 51 -7.45 -8.27 -9.36
C GLY A 51 -7.06 -9.65 -8.80
N LEU A 52 -6.41 -9.70 -7.62
CA LEU A 52 -6.01 -10.95 -6.95
C LEU A 52 -7.20 -11.65 -6.28
N ALA A 53 -8.30 -10.93 -6.08
CA ALA A 53 -9.55 -11.49 -5.59
C ALA A 53 -10.71 -10.86 -6.36
N LYS A 54 -11.58 -11.70 -6.97
CA LYS A 54 -12.76 -11.20 -7.67
C LYS A 54 -13.75 -10.64 -6.64
N PRO A 55 -14.25 -9.39 -6.78
CA PRO A 55 -15.36 -8.88 -5.99
C PRO A 55 -16.60 -9.81 -6.03
N THR A 56 -17.34 -9.86 -4.94
CA THR A 56 -18.67 -10.50 -4.92
C THR A 56 -19.71 -9.59 -5.56
N SER A 57 -19.61 -8.28 -5.30
CA SER A 57 -20.37 -7.22 -5.97
C SER A 57 -19.59 -5.91 -5.90
N GLY A 58 -20.05 -4.89 -6.62
CA GLY A 58 -19.36 -3.64 -6.76
C GLY A 58 -18.17 -3.72 -7.69
N SER A 59 -17.35 -2.68 -7.71
CA SER A 59 -16.20 -2.59 -8.62
C SER A 59 -15.05 -1.80 -8.02
N THR A 60 -13.87 -1.95 -8.61
CA THR A 60 -12.67 -1.18 -8.31
C THR A 60 -12.04 -0.68 -9.59
N LYS A 61 -11.47 0.53 -9.56
CA LYS A 61 -10.74 1.09 -10.69
C LYS A 61 -9.41 1.68 -10.21
N ILE A 62 -8.42 1.62 -11.06
CA ILE A 62 -7.14 2.31 -10.94
C ILE A 62 -6.91 3.07 -12.24
N LEU A 63 -6.65 4.38 -12.13
CA LEU A 63 -6.49 5.27 -13.29
C LEU A 63 -7.68 5.15 -14.29
N GLY A 64 -8.90 5.03 -13.73
CA GLY A 64 -10.16 4.99 -14.48
C GLY A 64 -10.57 3.62 -15.02
N VAL A 65 -9.73 2.56 -14.94
CA VAL A 65 -10.02 1.23 -15.48
C VAL A 65 -9.88 0.13 -14.42
N ALA A 66 -10.48 -1.03 -14.65
CA ALA A 66 -10.23 -2.19 -13.79
C ALA A 66 -8.79 -2.70 -13.99
N TYR A 67 -8.17 -3.28 -12.95
CA TYR A 67 -6.78 -3.76 -13.01
C TYR A 67 -6.49 -4.66 -14.21
N LYS A 68 -7.40 -5.56 -14.53
CA LYS A 68 -7.27 -6.50 -15.68
C LYS A 68 -7.21 -5.81 -17.04
N ASP A 69 -7.71 -4.58 -17.14
CA ASP A 69 -7.82 -3.80 -18.38
C ASP A 69 -6.66 -2.77 -18.51
N LEU A 70 -5.74 -2.74 -17.51
CA LEU A 70 -4.57 -1.88 -17.56
C LEU A 70 -3.57 -2.34 -18.60
N LYS A 71 -3.14 -1.39 -19.43
CA LYS A 71 -2.01 -1.60 -20.36
C LYS A 71 -0.71 -1.37 -19.60
N ASN A 72 0.26 -2.29 -19.70
CA ASN A 72 1.56 -2.20 -19.01
C ASN A 72 1.42 -1.92 -17.51
N PRO A 73 0.78 -2.80 -16.72
CA PRO A 73 0.43 -2.52 -15.33
C PRO A 73 1.63 -2.16 -14.46
N LEU A 74 2.83 -2.70 -14.73
CA LEU A 74 4.04 -2.43 -13.93
C LEU A 74 4.56 -0.99 -14.05
N SER A 75 4.29 -0.30 -15.17
CA SER A 75 4.60 1.13 -15.32
C SER A 75 3.53 2.03 -14.71
N GLN A 76 2.43 1.49 -14.27
CA GLN A 76 1.32 2.24 -13.70
C GLN A 76 1.14 1.95 -12.22
N ILE A 77 1.38 0.71 -11.78
CA ILE A 77 1.12 0.27 -10.40
C ILE A 77 2.30 -0.52 -9.86
N GLY A 78 2.79 -0.11 -8.69
CA GLY A 78 3.63 -0.90 -7.81
C GLY A 78 2.83 -1.35 -6.60
N ALA A 79 3.00 -2.58 -6.15
CA ALA A 79 2.29 -3.09 -4.99
C ALA A 79 3.19 -3.91 -4.06
N VAL A 80 3.02 -3.71 -2.76
CA VAL A 80 3.61 -4.53 -1.70
C VAL A 80 2.47 -5.02 -0.80
N LEU A 81 2.11 -6.29 -0.92
CA LEU A 81 1.08 -6.93 -0.08
C LEU A 81 1.68 -7.87 0.98
N ASP A 82 2.91 -8.34 0.76
CA ASP A 82 3.69 -9.15 1.71
C ASP A 82 5.18 -8.93 1.41
N SER A 83 5.95 -8.61 2.43
CA SER A 83 7.40 -8.38 2.31
C SER A 83 8.23 -9.67 2.26
N ARG A 84 7.60 -10.85 2.28
CA ARG A 84 8.26 -12.16 2.34
C ARG A 84 8.41 -12.85 0.99
N GLY A 85 8.04 -12.20 -0.12
CA GLY A 85 7.97 -12.79 -1.47
C GLY A 85 9.32 -13.02 -2.17
N PHE A 86 10.48 -12.86 -1.49
CA PHE A 86 11.80 -13.03 -2.10
C PHE A 86 12.41 -14.40 -1.84
N HIS A 87 13.15 -14.89 -2.84
CA HIS A 87 13.90 -16.13 -2.70
C HIS A 87 15.13 -15.92 -1.81
N GLY A 88 15.14 -16.51 -0.62
CA GLY A 88 16.18 -16.30 0.39
C GLY A 88 17.60 -16.71 -0.03
N GLY A 89 17.75 -17.64 -0.97
CA GLY A 89 19.01 -18.10 -1.52
C GLY A 89 19.67 -17.14 -2.52
N LEU A 90 18.87 -16.27 -3.13
CA LEU A 90 19.34 -15.22 -4.05
C LEU A 90 19.75 -13.97 -3.27
N THR A 91 20.62 -13.16 -3.87
CA THR A 91 20.94 -11.83 -3.34
C THR A 91 19.78 -10.86 -3.58
N GLY A 92 19.79 -9.70 -2.91
CA GLY A 92 18.79 -8.64 -3.17
C GLY A 92 18.77 -8.25 -4.64
N ARG A 93 19.94 -8.00 -5.22
CA ARG A 93 20.14 -7.70 -6.64
C ARG A 93 19.59 -8.80 -7.55
N GLN A 94 19.89 -10.07 -7.27
CA GLN A 94 19.41 -11.19 -8.07
C GLN A 94 17.89 -11.32 -8.03
N ASN A 95 17.26 -11.13 -6.87
CA ASN A 95 15.80 -11.12 -6.76
C ASN A 95 15.17 -10.04 -7.65
N LEU A 96 15.72 -8.81 -7.61
CA LEU A 96 15.21 -7.71 -8.46
C LEU A 96 15.47 -7.96 -9.95
N LYS A 97 16.64 -8.54 -10.33
CA LYS A 97 16.93 -8.92 -11.72
C LYS A 97 15.93 -9.94 -12.26
N VAL A 98 15.53 -10.93 -11.46
CA VAL A 98 14.48 -11.90 -11.85
C VAL A 98 13.16 -11.18 -12.13
N MET A 99 12.77 -10.24 -11.27
CA MET A 99 11.55 -9.45 -11.46
C MET A 99 11.65 -8.53 -12.69
N ALA A 100 12.79 -7.85 -12.86
CA ALA A 100 13.04 -6.95 -13.99
C ALA A 100 13.01 -7.72 -15.33
N ALA A 101 13.67 -8.88 -15.41
CA ALA A 101 13.67 -9.74 -16.59
C ALA A 101 12.25 -10.22 -16.98
N ALA A 102 11.45 -10.67 -15.99
CA ALA A 102 10.06 -11.06 -16.20
C ALA A 102 9.19 -9.90 -16.73
N ALA A 103 9.51 -8.67 -16.34
CA ALA A 103 8.84 -7.45 -16.72
C ALA A 103 9.43 -6.77 -17.98
N LYS A 104 10.50 -7.31 -18.56
CA LYS A 104 11.28 -6.72 -19.66
C LYS A 104 11.82 -5.30 -19.31
N ILE A 105 12.19 -5.10 -18.05
CA ILE A 105 12.79 -3.88 -17.53
C ILE A 105 14.31 -4.01 -17.62
N PRO A 106 15.06 -2.97 -18.06
CA PRO A 106 16.51 -3.00 -18.16
C PRO A 106 17.18 -3.25 -16.80
N ASP A 107 18.32 -3.97 -16.82
CA ASP A 107 19.12 -4.27 -15.62
C ASP A 107 19.62 -3.00 -14.90
N SER A 108 19.88 -1.91 -15.63
CA SER A 108 20.25 -0.61 -15.05
C SER A 108 19.22 -0.11 -14.01
N ARG A 109 17.94 -0.39 -14.25
CA ARG A 109 16.88 0.01 -13.32
C ARG A 109 16.98 -0.70 -11.97
N VAL A 110 17.58 -1.89 -11.93
CA VAL A 110 17.81 -2.62 -10.67
C VAL A 110 18.76 -1.86 -9.75
N ASP A 111 19.82 -1.27 -10.31
CA ASP A 111 20.77 -0.48 -9.54
C ASP A 111 20.14 0.81 -9.02
N GLU A 112 19.40 1.51 -9.88
CA GLU A 112 18.67 2.72 -9.52
C GLU A 112 17.68 2.49 -8.36
N VAL A 113 16.87 1.42 -8.38
CA VAL A 113 15.92 1.15 -7.29
C VAL A 113 16.59 0.67 -6.01
N LEU A 114 17.76 -0.01 -6.10
CA LEU A 114 18.55 -0.37 -4.92
C LEU A 114 19.12 0.86 -4.21
N GLU A 115 19.63 1.82 -4.98
CA GLU A 115 20.09 3.11 -4.46
C GLU A 115 18.92 3.89 -3.83
N LEU A 116 17.79 3.98 -4.53
CA LEU A 116 16.60 4.69 -4.08
C LEU A 116 16.09 4.22 -2.70
N VAL A 117 16.29 2.94 -2.36
CA VAL A 117 15.86 2.37 -1.07
C VAL A 117 17.02 2.15 -0.08
N ASP A 118 18.21 2.72 -0.32
CA ASP A 118 19.44 2.57 0.48
C ASP A 118 19.83 1.09 0.71
N LEU A 119 19.82 0.29 -0.33
CA LEU A 119 20.23 -1.14 -0.28
C LEU A 119 21.43 -1.46 -1.17
N GLU A 120 22.09 -0.48 -1.80
CA GLU A 120 23.20 -0.71 -2.73
C GLU A 120 24.37 -1.48 -2.07
N GLN A 121 24.74 -1.13 -0.83
CA GLN A 121 25.81 -1.80 -0.10
C GLN A 121 25.45 -3.24 0.29
N ALA A 122 24.17 -3.53 0.49
CA ALA A 122 23.67 -4.84 0.83
C ALA A 122 23.17 -5.65 -0.38
N ALA A 123 23.20 -5.07 -1.58
CA ALA A 123 22.61 -5.63 -2.79
C ALA A 123 23.11 -7.05 -3.10
N ASN A 124 24.38 -7.35 -2.81
CA ASN A 124 25.02 -8.65 -3.07
C ASN A 124 24.95 -9.63 -1.90
N LYS A 125 24.34 -9.24 -0.76
CA LYS A 125 24.06 -10.12 0.37
C LYS A 125 22.80 -10.96 0.07
N ARG A 126 22.81 -12.24 0.45
CA ARG A 126 21.65 -13.13 0.28
C ARG A 126 20.44 -12.63 1.09
N ALA A 127 19.25 -12.62 0.48
CA ALA A 127 18.02 -12.08 1.08
C ALA A 127 17.59 -12.79 2.38
N LYS A 128 17.98 -14.07 2.59
CA LYS A 128 17.76 -14.76 3.88
C LYS A 128 18.45 -14.08 5.05
N GLY A 129 19.55 -13.36 4.82
CA GLY A 129 20.32 -12.64 5.83
C GLY A 129 19.90 -11.17 5.99
N TYR A 130 18.84 -10.73 5.33
CA TYR A 130 18.30 -9.37 5.48
C TYR A 130 17.51 -9.24 6.78
N SER A 131 17.68 -8.11 7.47
CA SER A 131 16.76 -7.69 8.52
C SER A 131 15.34 -7.48 7.97
N LEU A 132 14.36 -7.34 8.84
CA LEU A 132 12.99 -7.05 8.41
C LEU A 132 12.92 -5.73 7.64
N GLY A 133 13.59 -4.67 8.12
CA GLY A 133 13.67 -3.39 7.42
C GLY A 133 14.32 -3.51 6.04
N MET A 134 15.41 -4.28 5.91
CA MET A 134 16.03 -4.54 4.60
C MET A 134 15.08 -5.31 3.66
N LYS A 135 14.31 -6.26 4.16
CA LYS A 135 13.28 -6.97 3.36
C LYS A 135 12.19 -6.03 2.90
N GLN A 136 11.76 -5.13 3.78
CA GLN A 136 10.76 -4.11 3.44
C GLN A 136 11.27 -3.16 2.35
N ARG A 137 12.51 -2.67 2.48
CA ARG A 137 13.18 -1.84 1.45
C ARG A 137 13.29 -2.59 0.12
N LEU A 138 13.66 -3.87 0.13
CA LEU A 138 13.72 -4.69 -1.08
C LEU A 138 12.34 -4.85 -1.73
N SER A 139 11.26 -4.98 -0.93
CA SER A 139 9.88 -5.04 -1.44
C SER A 139 9.48 -3.75 -2.12
N LEU A 140 9.83 -2.61 -1.53
CA LEU A 140 9.60 -1.29 -2.13
C LEU A 140 10.41 -1.13 -3.44
N ALA A 141 11.68 -1.56 -3.47
CA ALA A 141 12.50 -1.57 -4.69
C ALA A 141 11.83 -2.38 -5.80
N GLY A 142 11.32 -3.58 -5.48
CA GLY A 142 10.57 -4.40 -6.44
C GLY A 142 9.32 -3.72 -6.97
N ALA A 143 8.56 -3.06 -6.11
CA ALA A 143 7.36 -2.31 -6.50
C ALA A 143 7.69 -1.08 -7.38
N LEU A 144 8.90 -0.52 -7.23
CA LEU A 144 9.36 0.67 -7.96
C LEU A 144 10.09 0.36 -9.27
N LEU A 145 10.36 -0.90 -9.60
CA LEU A 145 11.07 -1.29 -10.83
C LEU A 145 10.46 -0.67 -12.09
N GLY A 146 9.15 -0.73 -12.24
CA GLY A 146 8.41 -0.17 -13.38
C GLY A 146 8.22 1.34 -13.36
N ASN A 147 8.78 2.06 -12.38
CA ASN A 147 8.52 3.48 -12.13
C ASN A 147 7.02 3.83 -12.13
N PRO A 148 6.21 3.18 -11.28
CA PRO A 148 4.77 3.30 -11.31
C PRO A 148 4.27 4.69 -10.88
N LYS A 149 3.08 5.06 -11.37
CA LYS A 149 2.36 6.27 -10.95
C LYS A 149 1.64 6.08 -9.61
N VAL A 150 1.20 4.85 -9.33
CA VAL A 150 0.43 4.48 -8.15
C VAL A 150 1.16 3.41 -7.36
N LEU A 151 1.31 3.61 -6.05
CA LEU A 151 1.84 2.62 -5.11
C LEU A 151 0.75 2.16 -4.15
N ILE A 152 0.64 0.84 -3.97
CA ILE A 152 -0.31 0.20 -3.06
C ILE A 152 0.48 -0.62 -2.05
N LEU A 153 0.42 -0.22 -0.78
CA LEU A 153 1.23 -0.78 0.29
C LEU A 153 0.34 -1.31 1.42
N ASP A 154 0.42 -2.62 1.68
CA ASP A 154 -0.36 -3.25 2.75
C ASP A 154 0.51 -3.41 3.99
N GLU A 155 0.19 -2.64 5.06
CA GLU A 155 0.85 -2.64 6.37
C GLU A 155 2.39 -2.52 6.28
N PRO A 156 2.97 -1.57 5.51
CA PRO A 156 4.41 -1.54 5.22
C PRO A 156 5.28 -1.22 6.43
N ALA A 157 4.73 -0.64 7.49
CA ALA A 157 5.45 -0.31 8.73
C ALA A 157 5.49 -1.48 9.73
N ASN A 158 4.77 -2.59 9.48
CA ASN A 158 4.67 -3.68 10.44
C ASN A 158 6.03 -4.30 10.77
N GLY A 159 6.35 -4.29 12.06
CA GLY A 159 7.56 -4.89 12.62
C GLY A 159 8.85 -4.12 12.31
N LEU A 160 8.75 -2.91 11.79
CA LEU A 160 9.89 -2.00 11.69
C LEU A 160 10.18 -1.39 13.08
N ASP A 161 11.45 -1.12 13.33
CA ASP A 161 11.89 -0.29 14.45
C ASP A 161 11.60 1.21 14.20
N PRO A 162 11.71 2.08 15.19
CA PRO A 162 11.43 3.51 15.03
C PRO A 162 12.26 4.18 13.92
N ILE A 163 13.49 3.74 13.69
CA ILE A 163 14.36 4.26 12.62
C ILE A 163 13.80 3.85 11.25
N GLY A 164 13.39 2.59 11.11
CA GLY A 164 12.76 2.08 9.89
C GLY A 164 11.43 2.76 9.57
N ILE A 165 10.61 3.05 10.60
CA ILE A 165 9.36 3.79 10.45
C ILE A 165 9.63 5.23 9.98
N ALA A 166 10.59 5.93 10.61
CA ALA A 166 10.96 7.29 10.23
C ALA A 166 11.49 7.35 8.79
N TRP A 167 12.34 6.39 8.40
CA TRP A 167 12.81 6.25 7.02
C TRP A 167 11.64 6.03 6.05
N LEU A 168 10.75 5.08 6.34
CA LEU A 168 9.60 4.77 5.47
C LEU A 168 8.72 6.01 5.27
N ARG A 169 8.41 6.74 6.33
CA ARG A 169 7.64 7.99 6.26
C ARG A 169 8.31 9.02 5.35
N GLY A 170 9.61 9.29 5.53
CA GLY A 170 10.38 10.21 4.69
C GLY A 170 10.36 9.77 3.22
N PHE A 171 10.56 8.48 2.99
CA PHE A 171 10.56 7.90 1.65
C PHE A 171 9.20 8.03 0.94
N LEU A 172 8.09 7.73 1.62
CA LEU A 172 6.75 7.90 1.05
C LEU A 172 6.44 9.38 0.75
N ARG A 173 6.85 10.30 1.63
CA ARG A 173 6.71 11.74 1.40
C ARG A 173 7.51 12.21 0.19
N GLN A 174 8.75 11.73 0.01
CA GLN A 174 9.55 12.01 -1.17
C GLN A 174 8.83 11.55 -2.45
N LEU A 175 8.38 10.31 -2.50
CA LEU A 175 7.67 9.76 -3.67
C LEU A 175 6.38 10.53 -3.99
N ALA A 176 5.65 10.98 -2.98
CA ALA A 176 4.46 11.81 -3.18
C ALA A 176 4.83 13.21 -3.73
N ALA A 177 5.93 13.81 -3.25
CA ALA A 177 6.45 15.08 -3.78
C ALA A 177 6.89 14.97 -5.25
N GLU A 178 7.31 13.78 -5.69
CA GLU A 178 7.57 13.44 -7.10
C GLU A 178 6.28 13.21 -7.93
N GLY A 179 5.10 13.38 -7.32
CA GLY A 179 3.79 13.24 -7.97
C GLY A 179 3.21 11.82 -7.97
N LYS A 180 3.81 10.87 -7.25
CA LYS A 180 3.25 9.52 -7.14
C LYS A 180 2.03 9.52 -6.20
N THR A 181 1.04 8.73 -6.55
CA THR A 181 -0.13 8.47 -5.69
C THR A 181 0.14 7.24 -4.82
N ILE A 182 -0.08 7.34 -3.53
CA ILE A 182 0.24 6.26 -2.59
C ILE A 182 -1.00 5.91 -1.77
N LEU A 183 -1.41 4.65 -1.83
CA LEU A 183 -2.42 4.07 -0.94
C LEU A 183 -1.71 3.14 0.05
N VAL A 184 -1.71 3.52 1.32
CA VAL A 184 -1.08 2.74 2.39
C VAL A 184 -2.12 2.26 3.39
N SER A 185 -2.17 0.95 3.64
CA SER A 185 -3.00 0.42 4.72
C SER A 185 -2.22 0.41 6.04
N SER A 186 -2.90 0.70 7.15
CA SER A 186 -2.33 0.56 8.48
C SER A 186 -3.41 0.39 9.55
N HIS A 187 -2.99 -0.17 10.68
CA HIS A 187 -3.71 -0.13 11.95
C HIS A 187 -2.98 0.74 13.00
N GLN A 188 -1.79 1.29 12.67
CA GLN A 188 -0.97 2.16 13.54
C GLN A 188 -1.34 3.62 13.29
N LEU A 189 -2.36 4.12 14.01
CA LEU A 189 -2.96 5.43 13.77
C LEU A 189 -2.00 6.59 14.03
N ALA A 190 -1.23 6.52 15.12
CA ALA A 190 -0.28 7.57 15.49
C ALA A 190 0.76 7.83 14.39
N GLU A 191 1.29 6.76 13.77
CA GLU A 191 2.26 6.89 12.67
C GLU A 191 1.60 7.44 11.40
N MET A 192 0.37 7.02 11.12
CA MET A 192 -0.35 7.48 9.94
C MET A 192 -0.68 8.97 10.01
N GLN A 193 -1.00 9.50 11.19
CA GLN A 193 -1.28 10.93 11.38
C GLN A 193 -0.18 11.84 10.84
N HIS A 194 1.08 11.40 10.93
CA HIS A 194 2.26 12.17 10.46
C HIS A 194 2.69 11.82 9.02
N THR A 195 2.05 10.80 8.42
CA THR A 195 2.48 10.28 7.13
C THR A 195 1.52 10.65 6.00
N VAL A 196 0.21 10.63 6.24
CA VAL A 196 -0.80 10.73 5.18
C VAL A 196 -1.36 12.14 5.00
N ASP A 197 -1.87 12.44 3.83
CA ASP A 197 -2.59 13.67 3.50
C ASP A 197 -4.09 13.48 3.68
N ASP A 198 -4.62 12.35 3.20
CA ASP A 198 -6.01 11.96 3.28
C ASP A 198 -6.15 10.60 3.97
N VAL A 199 -7.31 10.33 4.56
CA VAL A 199 -7.61 9.06 5.22
C VAL A 199 -8.95 8.49 4.77
N ILE A 200 -9.01 7.17 4.73
CA ILE A 200 -10.23 6.37 4.60
C ILE A 200 -10.28 5.47 5.83
N ILE A 201 -11.26 5.69 6.69
CA ILE A 201 -11.48 4.87 7.88
C ILE A 201 -12.48 3.79 7.52
N ILE A 202 -12.08 2.53 7.71
CA ILE A 202 -12.94 1.38 7.49
C ILE A 202 -13.15 0.57 8.77
N ASN A 203 -14.37 0.07 8.96
CA ASN A 203 -14.69 -0.86 10.04
C ASN A 203 -15.72 -1.86 9.54
N HIS A 204 -15.60 -3.14 9.95
CA HIS A 204 -16.49 -4.24 9.54
C HIS A 204 -16.78 -4.29 8.03
N GLY A 205 -15.78 -3.97 7.20
CA GLY A 205 -15.88 -3.98 5.75
C GLY A 205 -16.70 -2.85 5.13
N MET A 206 -16.89 -1.75 5.86
CA MET A 206 -17.61 -0.56 5.40
C MET A 206 -16.75 0.69 5.57
N THR A 207 -16.94 1.69 4.70
CA THR A 207 -16.39 3.03 4.88
C THR A 207 -17.13 3.74 5.99
N MET A 208 -16.40 4.19 7.01
CA MET A 208 -16.93 4.97 8.13
C MET A 208 -16.77 6.47 7.87
N ALA A 209 -15.62 6.87 7.36
CA ALA A 209 -15.32 8.25 6.99
C ALA A 209 -14.23 8.28 5.92
N GLN A 210 -14.21 9.38 5.14
CA GLN A 210 -13.15 9.73 4.21
C GLN A 210 -13.00 11.25 4.18
N GLY A 211 -11.76 11.74 4.15
CA GLY A 211 -11.46 13.16 4.05
C GLY A 211 -9.98 13.45 4.25
N SER A 212 -9.59 14.71 4.22
CA SER A 212 -8.22 15.11 4.60
C SER A 212 -7.96 14.77 6.06
N ILE A 213 -6.69 14.52 6.39
CA ILE A 213 -6.32 14.23 7.78
C ILE A 213 -6.79 15.35 8.72
N LYS A 214 -6.67 16.61 8.31
CA LYS A 214 -7.09 17.79 9.08
C LYS A 214 -8.59 17.82 9.35
N GLU A 215 -9.41 17.52 8.35
CA GLU A 215 -10.88 17.47 8.50
C GLU A 215 -11.32 16.33 9.43
N ILE A 216 -10.66 15.19 9.35
CA ILE A 216 -11.01 14.00 10.15
C ILE A 216 -10.63 14.18 11.63
N ILE A 217 -9.45 14.72 11.92
CA ILE A 217 -8.96 14.89 13.30
C ILE A 217 -9.57 16.13 13.99
N GLY A 218 -9.85 17.22 13.24
CA GLY A 218 -10.20 18.51 13.84
C GLY A 218 -9.10 18.98 14.78
N ASP A 219 -9.46 19.32 16.01
CA ASP A 219 -8.53 19.75 17.08
C ASP A 219 -7.94 18.57 17.86
N GLY A 220 -8.29 17.32 17.53
CA GLY A 220 -7.86 16.12 18.24
C GLY A 220 -6.77 15.33 17.54
N THR A 221 -6.74 14.02 17.83
CA THR A 221 -5.83 13.05 17.21
C THR A 221 -6.58 12.09 16.28
N LEU A 222 -5.84 11.44 15.40
CA LEU A 222 -6.41 10.41 14.51
C LEU A 222 -6.97 9.23 15.32
N GLU A 223 -6.37 8.91 16.47
CA GLU A 223 -6.85 7.86 17.36
C GLU A 223 -8.21 8.21 17.99
N GLU A 224 -8.36 9.42 18.50
CA GLU A 224 -9.63 9.90 19.03
C GLU A 224 -10.74 9.95 17.97
N ALA A 225 -10.41 10.45 16.77
CA ALA A 225 -11.34 10.47 15.64
C ALA A 225 -11.74 9.04 15.24
N PHE A 226 -10.79 8.11 15.20
CA PHE A 226 -11.03 6.71 14.88
C PHE A 226 -11.96 6.05 15.90
N LEU A 227 -11.69 6.22 17.19
CA LEU A 227 -12.54 5.67 18.27
C LEU A 227 -13.96 6.24 18.20
N ARG A 228 -14.11 7.56 18.01
CA ARG A 228 -15.42 8.20 17.83
C ARG A 228 -16.22 7.64 16.66
N LEU A 229 -15.56 7.44 15.50
CA LEU A 229 -16.21 6.97 14.27
C LEU A 229 -16.52 5.46 14.30
N THR A 230 -15.83 4.69 15.13
CA THR A 230 -16.00 3.22 15.19
C THR A 230 -16.79 2.75 16.40
N ALA A 231 -16.95 3.57 17.46
CA ALA A 231 -17.65 3.22 18.72
C ALA A 231 -19.13 2.83 18.52
N GLY A 232 -19.81 3.34 17.49
CA GLY A 232 -21.21 3.03 17.18
C GLY A 232 -21.42 1.71 16.41
N SER A 233 -20.35 1.02 16.01
CA SER A 233 -20.39 -0.16 15.10
C SER A 233 -20.29 -1.50 15.83
N THR A 234 -20.42 -1.51 17.17
CA THR A 234 -20.32 -2.71 18.00
C THR A 234 -21.71 -3.36 18.18
N ARG A 235 -22.38 -3.76 17.08
CA ARG A 235 -23.54 -4.65 17.10
C ARG A 235 -23.58 -5.54 15.88
#